data_65e8eb1943868807504a54d733037fd7
#
_entry.id   65e8eb1943868807504a54d733037fd7
#
_cell.length_a   1.000
_cell.length_b   1.000
_cell.length_c   1.000
_cell.angle_alpha   90.00
_cell.angle_beta   90.00
_cell.angle_gamma   90.00
#
_symmetry.space_group_name_H-M   'P 1'
#
loop_
_entity.id
_entity.type
_entity.pdbx_description
1 polymer ?
#
loop_
_entity_poly.entity_id
_entity_poly.type
_entity_poly.pdbx_seq_one_letter_code
_entity_poly.pdbx_strand_id
1 'polypeptide(L)'
;MSRSRKVMMGVYAVFAAMLISCFAQAQNKQAQDTAETIPYGANPAAGHSLRVDDANIYYETYGSGGTPLVLLHGGLYGYIEEFGGLIGELSKHRRVIAIATRGHGKSDLGTKPFSYALFASDAVAVIHHETEGKVDVLGFSDGAITSYALASTHPELLQRLVAIGGPRKFADWSPSAQEEFKNSKPSDVERDSPQFVAQRKKLMPQPDRWIEFNERLNTLWAGPVNVTDEQIRSIKVPTLIMMGDHDPYNQIPKMVELFQLLPQGELAIIPGCGHVVLDCKGPFTISAVEAFLDQQKK
;
A
#
# COMPACT_ATOMS: atom_id res chain seq x y z
N MET A 1 -28.38 24.19 16.83
CA MET A 1 -27.33 23.25 16.36
C MET A 1 -27.98 21.88 16.26
N SER A 2 -28.13 21.34 15.06
CA SER A 2 -29.02 20.21 14.76
C SER A 2 -28.40 18.87 15.24
N ARG A 3 -29.29 17.93 15.60
CA ARG A 3 -28.93 16.54 16.00
C ARG A 3 -27.99 15.85 14.99
N SER A 4 -28.05 16.21 13.71
CA SER A 4 -27.19 15.68 12.63
C SER A 4 -25.70 16.01 12.81
N ARG A 5 -25.35 17.21 13.31
CA ARG A 5 -23.93 17.57 13.54
C ARG A 5 -23.31 16.80 14.70
N LYS A 6 -24.08 16.43 15.72
CA LYS A 6 -23.56 15.62 16.84
C LYS A 6 -23.32 14.15 16.46
N VAL A 7 -24.13 13.61 15.55
CA VAL A 7 -23.94 12.23 15.05
C VAL A 7 -22.72 12.17 14.12
N MET A 8 -22.51 13.17 13.26
CA MET A 8 -21.33 13.25 12.39
C MET A 8 -20.03 13.39 13.18
N MET A 9 -19.96 14.25 14.20
CA MET A 9 -18.78 14.36 15.06
C MET A 9 -18.48 13.08 15.84
N GLY A 10 -19.49 12.28 16.20
CA GLY A 10 -19.31 11.00 16.88
C GLY A 10 -18.72 9.90 15.99
N VAL A 11 -19.02 9.91 14.71
CA VAL A 11 -18.51 8.93 13.74
C VAL A 11 -17.03 9.18 13.43
N TYR A 12 -16.62 10.44 13.26
CA TYR A 12 -15.21 10.81 13.04
C TYR A 12 -14.31 10.45 14.23
N ALA A 13 -14.81 10.71 15.46
CA ALA A 13 -14.04 10.36 16.67
C ALA A 13 -13.89 8.84 16.88
N VAL A 14 -14.86 8.03 16.44
CA VAL A 14 -14.81 6.58 16.58
C VAL A 14 -13.86 5.97 15.54
N PHE A 15 -13.81 6.48 14.31
CA PHE A 15 -12.91 5.97 13.26
C PHE A 15 -11.44 6.34 13.51
N ALA A 16 -11.15 7.59 13.91
CA ALA A 16 -9.80 7.97 14.33
C ALA A 16 -9.37 7.17 15.57
N ALA A 17 -10.27 6.90 16.51
CA ALA A 17 -9.96 6.11 17.70
C ALA A 17 -9.77 4.62 17.40
N MET A 18 -10.43 4.03 16.41
CA MET A 18 -10.20 2.63 16.01
C MET A 18 -8.87 2.45 15.27
N LEU A 19 -8.50 3.36 14.38
CA LEU A 19 -7.18 3.32 13.73
C LEU A 19 -6.05 3.55 14.74
N ILE A 20 -6.22 4.50 15.67
CA ILE A 20 -5.26 4.77 16.76
C ILE A 20 -5.19 3.57 17.71
N SER A 21 -6.30 2.87 17.99
CA SER A 21 -6.26 1.69 18.88
C SER A 21 -5.57 0.50 18.24
N CYS A 22 -5.70 0.28 16.94
CA CYS A 22 -4.96 -0.77 16.25
C CYS A 22 -3.45 -0.47 16.19
N PHE A 23 -3.05 0.79 15.92
CA PHE A 23 -1.66 1.20 15.96
C PHE A 23 -1.09 1.18 17.39
N ALA A 24 -1.84 1.61 18.40
CA ALA A 24 -1.40 1.58 19.79
C ALA A 24 -1.29 0.14 20.33
N GLN A 25 -2.13 -0.78 19.89
CA GLN A 25 -2.03 -2.21 20.25
C GLN A 25 -0.86 -2.89 19.53
N ALA A 26 -0.56 -2.54 18.29
CA ALA A 26 0.63 -3.00 17.58
C ALA A 26 1.92 -2.51 18.26
N GLN A 27 1.97 -1.24 18.65
CA GLN A 27 3.11 -0.67 19.38
C GLN A 27 3.30 -1.26 20.78
N ASN A 28 2.23 -1.57 21.53
CA ASN A 28 2.33 -2.22 22.85
C ASN A 28 2.74 -3.69 22.77
N LYS A 29 2.41 -4.39 21.69
CA LYS A 29 2.87 -5.77 21.48
C LYS A 29 4.36 -5.83 21.12
N GLN A 30 4.91 -4.79 20.48
CA GLN A 30 6.32 -4.65 20.15
C GLN A 30 7.22 -4.33 21.37
N ALA A 31 6.66 -3.82 22.47
CA ALA A 31 7.43 -3.44 23.65
C ALA A 31 7.85 -4.63 24.54
N GLN A 32 7.47 -5.85 24.23
CA GLN A 32 7.74 -7.03 25.05
C GLN A 32 8.81 -7.99 24.50
N ASP A 33 9.30 -7.77 23.27
CA ASP A 33 10.37 -8.61 22.72
C ASP A 33 11.67 -7.80 22.64
N THR A 34 12.67 -8.17 23.45
CA THR A 34 14.01 -7.59 23.49
C THR A 34 14.90 -8.03 22.32
N ALA A 35 14.34 -8.55 21.26
CA ALA A 35 15.01 -8.68 19.97
C ALA A 35 15.14 -7.28 19.35
N GLU A 36 16.33 -6.93 18.89
CA GLU A 36 16.59 -5.68 18.19
C GLU A 36 15.61 -5.50 17.04
N THR A 37 14.62 -4.61 17.20
CA THR A 37 13.55 -4.44 16.21
C THR A 37 14.13 -3.81 14.96
N ILE A 38 14.02 -4.50 13.83
CA ILE A 38 14.47 -3.98 12.53
C ILE A 38 13.66 -2.72 12.20
N PRO A 39 14.31 -1.56 11.99
CA PRO A 39 13.62 -0.31 11.73
C PRO A 39 13.20 -0.24 10.23
N TYR A 40 12.25 -1.08 9.82
CA TYR A 40 11.76 -1.12 8.44
C TYR A 40 11.34 0.27 7.95
N GLY A 41 11.81 0.67 6.77
CA GLY A 41 11.62 2.00 6.19
C GLY A 41 12.64 3.05 6.66
N ALA A 42 13.52 2.68 7.62
CA ALA A 42 14.61 3.53 8.10
C ALA A 42 15.89 2.72 8.39
N ASN A 43 15.98 1.49 7.90
CA ASN A 43 17.10 0.58 8.14
C ASN A 43 18.34 0.97 7.31
N PRO A 44 19.42 1.51 7.91
CA PRO A 44 20.59 1.94 7.16
C PRO A 44 21.37 0.79 6.54
N ALA A 45 21.22 -0.44 7.06
CA ALA A 45 21.89 -1.62 6.53
C ALA A 45 21.20 -2.22 5.28
N ALA A 46 19.93 -1.87 5.05
CA ALA A 46 19.11 -2.39 3.95
C ALA A 46 18.68 -1.29 2.96
N GLY A 47 18.87 -0.03 3.33
CA GLY A 47 18.37 1.13 2.61
C GLY A 47 19.21 1.53 1.41
N HIS A 48 18.52 1.80 0.31
CA HIS A 48 19.08 2.29 -0.96
C HIS A 48 18.30 3.51 -1.43
N SER A 49 18.89 4.27 -2.34
CA SER A 49 18.23 5.39 -3.00
C SER A 49 18.59 5.42 -4.47
N LEU A 50 17.58 5.46 -5.33
CA LEU A 50 17.75 5.54 -6.79
C LEU A 50 17.18 6.86 -7.29
N ARG A 51 17.95 7.60 -8.09
CA ARG A 51 17.43 8.78 -8.78
C ARG A 51 16.54 8.34 -9.94
N VAL A 52 15.26 8.68 -9.85
CA VAL A 52 14.26 8.43 -10.88
C VAL A 52 13.65 9.77 -11.26
N ASP A 53 14.01 10.26 -12.45
CA ASP A 53 13.51 11.53 -12.97
C ASP A 53 13.82 12.71 -12.00
N ASP A 54 12.77 13.28 -11.41
CA ASP A 54 12.82 14.44 -10.52
C ASP A 54 12.82 14.09 -9.02
N ALA A 55 12.89 12.80 -8.65
CA ALA A 55 12.88 12.35 -7.27
C ALA A 55 13.92 11.27 -6.99
N ASN A 56 14.44 11.23 -5.76
CA ASN A 56 15.15 10.07 -5.24
C ASN A 56 14.13 9.15 -4.60
N ILE A 57 14.07 7.90 -5.08
CA ILE A 57 13.20 6.86 -4.57
C ILE A 57 13.98 6.01 -3.59
N TYR A 58 13.56 5.99 -2.33
CA TYR A 58 14.13 5.15 -1.29
C TYR A 58 13.47 3.77 -1.31
N TYR A 59 14.27 2.74 -1.15
CA TYR A 59 13.79 1.37 -1.01
C TYR A 59 14.74 0.57 -0.11
N GLU A 60 14.27 -0.55 0.40
CA GLU A 60 15.04 -1.45 1.23
C GLU A 60 15.04 -2.85 0.63
N THR A 61 16.18 -3.57 0.76
CA THR A 61 16.30 -4.95 0.27
C THR A 61 16.62 -5.90 1.42
N TYR A 62 15.90 -7.04 1.44
CA TYR A 62 16.03 -8.06 2.46
C TYR A 62 16.08 -9.45 1.86
N GLY A 63 16.76 -10.38 2.55
CA GLY A 63 16.86 -11.76 2.10
C GLY A 63 17.61 -11.96 0.78
N SER A 64 17.53 -13.15 0.24
CA SER A 64 18.18 -13.52 -1.01
C SER A 64 17.51 -14.73 -1.65
N GLY A 65 17.81 -15.00 -2.94
CA GLY A 65 17.30 -16.15 -3.68
C GLY A 65 15.84 -16.00 -4.12
N GLY A 66 15.29 -17.05 -4.72
CA GLY A 66 13.92 -17.09 -5.24
C GLY A 66 13.61 -16.01 -6.29
N THR A 67 12.36 -15.94 -6.70
CA THR A 67 11.86 -14.79 -7.47
C THR A 67 11.76 -13.59 -6.53
N PRO A 68 12.39 -12.43 -6.86
CA PRO A 68 12.30 -11.24 -6.02
C PRO A 68 10.86 -10.79 -5.85
N LEU A 69 10.50 -10.38 -4.63
CA LEU A 69 9.19 -9.81 -4.31
C LEU A 69 9.31 -8.30 -4.10
N VAL A 70 8.61 -7.55 -4.92
CA VAL A 70 8.48 -6.09 -4.78
C VAL A 70 7.26 -5.78 -3.92
N LEU A 71 7.44 -4.94 -2.90
CA LEU A 71 6.37 -4.48 -2.00
C LEU A 71 6.06 -3.00 -2.26
N LEU A 72 4.78 -2.69 -2.48
CA LEU A 72 4.23 -1.35 -2.71
C LEU A 72 3.19 -1.05 -1.62
N HIS A 73 3.51 -0.11 -0.73
CA HIS A 73 2.72 0.23 0.46
C HIS A 73 1.47 1.08 0.14
N GLY A 74 0.60 1.23 1.14
CA GLY A 74 -0.60 2.08 1.09
C GLY A 74 -0.29 3.58 1.08
N GLY A 75 -1.32 4.41 0.88
CA GLY A 75 -1.20 5.87 0.88
C GLY A 75 -1.11 6.46 2.29
N LEU A 76 -0.77 7.70 2.40
CA LEU A 76 -0.64 8.59 3.57
C LEU A 76 -0.05 7.93 4.83
N TYR A 77 -0.77 6.97 5.40
CA TYR A 77 -0.37 6.28 6.64
C TYR A 77 0.65 5.17 6.39
N GLY A 78 0.69 4.62 5.17
CA GLY A 78 1.57 3.54 4.78
C GLY A 78 2.99 3.99 4.50
N TYR A 79 3.92 3.10 4.70
CA TYR A 79 5.26 3.08 4.13
C TYR A 79 5.87 1.69 4.40
N ILE A 80 7.17 1.48 4.14
CA ILE A 80 7.80 0.15 4.23
C ILE A 80 7.53 -0.59 5.56
N GLU A 81 7.43 0.14 6.68
CA GLU A 81 7.17 -0.41 8.02
C GLU A 81 5.89 -1.26 8.09
N GLU A 82 4.85 -0.93 7.31
CA GLU A 82 3.58 -1.69 7.34
C GLU A 82 3.74 -3.15 6.89
N PHE A 83 4.82 -3.45 6.19
CA PHE A 83 5.17 -4.80 5.75
C PHE A 83 6.12 -5.54 6.68
N GLY A 84 6.43 -5.02 7.88
CA GLY A 84 7.45 -5.59 8.76
C GLY A 84 7.27 -7.08 9.03
N GLY A 85 6.05 -7.52 9.35
CA GLY A 85 5.74 -8.93 9.54
C GLY A 85 5.90 -9.77 8.27
N LEU A 86 5.49 -9.23 7.12
CA LEU A 86 5.59 -9.89 5.82
C LEU A 86 7.07 -10.00 5.39
N ILE A 87 7.84 -8.92 5.52
CA ILE A 87 9.27 -8.90 5.19
C ILE A 87 10.01 -9.93 6.04
N GLY A 88 9.75 -9.96 7.35
CA GLY A 88 10.40 -10.89 8.28
C GLY A 88 10.21 -12.36 7.93
N GLU A 89 9.06 -12.75 7.40
CA GLU A 89 8.79 -14.12 6.97
C GLU A 89 9.31 -14.38 5.55
N LEU A 90 8.91 -13.59 4.57
CA LEU A 90 9.20 -13.87 3.16
C LEU A 90 10.68 -13.71 2.83
N SER A 91 11.43 -12.84 3.52
CA SER A 91 12.87 -12.68 3.30
C SER A 91 13.72 -13.88 3.71
N LYS A 92 13.13 -14.86 4.41
CA LYS A 92 13.80 -16.13 4.74
C LYS A 92 14.03 -17.02 3.51
N HIS A 93 13.21 -16.84 2.46
CA HIS A 93 13.15 -17.73 1.31
C HIS A 93 13.31 -17.02 -0.04
N ARG A 94 13.20 -15.70 -0.08
CA ARG A 94 13.29 -14.89 -1.29
C ARG A 94 13.87 -13.51 -1.03
N ARG A 95 14.36 -12.88 -2.07
CA ARG A 95 14.73 -11.47 -2.01
C ARG A 95 13.47 -10.61 -1.98
N VAL A 96 13.40 -9.67 -1.04
CA VAL A 96 12.31 -8.70 -0.91
C VAL A 96 12.87 -7.31 -1.22
N ILE A 97 12.16 -6.54 -2.03
CA ILE A 97 12.46 -5.15 -2.42
C ILE A 97 11.27 -4.30 -1.99
N ALA A 98 11.38 -3.61 -0.87
CA ALA A 98 10.30 -2.78 -0.33
C ALA A 98 10.51 -1.32 -0.73
N ILE A 99 9.60 -0.75 -1.51
CA ILE A 99 9.74 0.60 -2.09
C ILE A 99 8.89 1.59 -1.30
N ALA A 100 9.49 2.70 -0.88
CA ALA A 100 8.77 3.87 -0.42
C ALA A 100 8.38 4.72 -1.63
N THR A 101 7.08 4.90 -1.88
CA THR A 101 6.60 5.73 -2.99
C THR A 101 6.88 7.21 -2.74
N ARG A 102 6.81 8.05 -3.77
CA ARG A 102 7.10 9.48 -3.68
C ARG A 102 6.39 10.15 -2.51
N GLY A 103 7.12 10.97 -1.76
CA GLY A 103 6.64 11.69 -0.59
C GLY A 103 6.45 10.84 0.67
N HIS A 104 6.57 9.52 0.58
CA HIS A 104 6.49 8.63 1.75
C HIS A 104 7.89 8.26 2.25
N GLY A 105 8.00 8.14 3.58
CA GLY A 105 9.25 7.75 4.22
C GLY A 105 10.42 8.63 3.79
N LYS A 106 11.48 8.01 3.26
CA LYS A 106 12.71 8.70 2.82
C LYS A 106 12.73 9.04 1.32
N SER A 107 11.64 8.83 0.59
CA SER A 107 11.55 9.20 -0.82
C SER A 107 11.22 10.68 -1.00
N ASP A 108 11.84 11.32 -1.99
CA ASP A 108 11.52 12.69 -2.38
C ASP A 108 10.07 12.82 -2.85
N LEU A 109 9.48 13.98 -2.62
CA LEU A 109 8.15 14.32 -3.15
C LEU A 109 8.17 14.52 -4.67
N GLY A 110 9.28 15.00 -5.21
CA GLY A 110 9.37 15.42 -6.61
C GLY A 110 8.50 16.64 -6.93
N THR A 111 8.33 16.92 -8.22
CA THR A 111 7.55 18.08 -8.73
C THR A 111 6.31 17.67 -9.53
N LYS A 112 6.29 16.43 -10.04
CA LYS A 112 5.19 15.93 -10.87
C LYS A 112 3.92 15.70 -10.05
N PRO A 113 2.73 15.94 -10.63
CA PRO A 113 1.47 15.52 -10.02
C PRO A 113 1.47 14.01 -9.75
N PHE A 114 0.90 13.59 -8.64
CA PHE A 114 0.78 12.17 -8.33
C PHE A 114 -0.18 11.47 -9.27
N SER A 115 0.21 10.28 -9.70
CA SER A 115 -0.64 9.32 -10.39
C SER A 115 -0.12 7.91 -10.13
N TYR A 116 -1.00 6.92 -10.20
CA TYR A 116 -0.59 5.52 -10.06
C TYR A 116 0.35 5.07 -11.19
N ALA A 117 0.23 5.69 -12.38
CA ALA A 117 1.19 5.49 -13.47
C ALA A 117 2.58 6.04 -13.14
N LEU A 118 2.68 7.19 -12.45
CA LEU A 118 3.95 7.73 -11.98
C LEU A 118 4.59 6.81 -10.93
N PHE A 119 3.81 6.34 -9.95
CA PHE A 119 4.31 5.42 -8.93
C PHE A 119 4.73 4.08 -9.53
N ALA A 120 3.99 3.57 -10.52
CA ALA A 120 4.38 2.39 -11.28
C ALA A 120 5.69 2.59 -12.05
N SER A 121 5.88 3.75 -12.69
CA SER A 121 7.13 4.10 -13.38
C SER A 121 8.34 4.14 -12.42
N ASP A 122 8.16 4.68 -11.22
CA ASP A 122 9.21 4.65 -10.19
C ASP A 122 9.55 3.21 -9.77
N ALA A 123 8.53 2.37 -9.57
CA ALA A 123 8.73 0.96 -9.23
C ALA A 123 9.45 0.20 -10.36
N VAL A 124 9.09 0.45 -11.63
CA VAL A 124 9.78 -0.11 -12.81
C VAL A 124 11.27 0.25 -12.81
N ALA A 125 11.60 1.51 -12.53
CA ALA A 125 12.99 1.95 -12.47
C ALA A 125 13.79 1.21 -11.36
N VAL A 126 13.19 1.02 -10.18
CA VAL A 126 13.80 0.25 -9.09
C VAL A 126 13.95 -1.23 -9.49
N ILE A 127 12.92 -1.83 -10.09
CA ILE A 127 12.98 -3.23 -10.57
C ILE A 127 14.14 -3.42 -11.55
N HIS A 128 14.25 -2.58 -12.57
CA HIS A 128 15.35 -2.66 -13.54
C HIS A 128 16.72 -2.42 -12.93
N HIS A 129 16.82 -1.61 -11.88
CA HIS A 129 18.08 -1.40 -11.16
C HIS A 129 18.50 -2.65 -10.36
N GLU A 130 17.51 -3.38 -9.82
CA GLU A 130 17.75 -4.47 -8.87
C GLU A 130 17.80 -5.86 -9.50
N THR A 131 17.18 -6.05 -10.67
CA THR A 131 17.14 -7.36 -11.34
C THR A 131 16.90 -7.24 -12.85
N GLU A 132 17.46 -8.17 -13.60
CA GLU A 132 17.15 -8.37 -15.04
C GLU A 132 16.00 -9.38 -15.23
N GLY A 133 15.63 -10.09 -14.18
CA GLY A 133 14.58 -11.13 -14.21
C GLY A 133 13.19 -10.59 -13.87
N LYS A 134 12.22 -11.50 -13.97
CA LYS A 134 10.85 -11.20 -13.51
C LYS A 134 10.77 -11.15 -11.99
N VAL A 135 9.82 -10.36 -11.50
CA VAL A 135 9.51 -10.20 -10.07
C VAL A 135 8.08 -10.64 -9.78
N ASP A 136 7.85 -11.03 -8.54
CA ASP A 136 6.51 -11.01 -7.96
C ASP A 136 6.26 -9.61 -7.40
N VAL A 137 5.01 -9.14 -7.43
CA VAL A 137 4.63 -7.85 -6.87
C VAL A 137 3.52 -8.04 -5.84
N LEU A 138 3.65 -7.42 -4.68
CA LEU A 138 2.57 -7.30 -3.71
C LEU A 138 2.32 -5.83 -3.44
N GLY A 139 1.10 -5.38 -3.71
CA GLY A 139 0.64 -4.02 -3.41
C GLY A 139 -0.48 -4.03 -2.38
N PHE A 140 -0.45 -3.07 -1.46
CA PHE A 140 -1.51 -2.83 -0.49
C PHE A 140 -2.13 -1.44 -0.73
N SER A 141 -3.47 -1.34 -0.74
CA SER A 141 -4.21 -0.08 -0.88
C SER A 141 -3.75 0.71 -2.13
N ASP A 142 -3.17 1.90 -2.01
CA ASP A 142 -2.57 2.64 -3.13
C ASP A 142 -1.50 1.82 -3.87
N GLY A 143 -0.74 1.00 -3.13
CA GLY A 143 0.21 0.06 -3.72
C GLY A 143 -0.46 -1.00 -4.58
N ALA A 144 -1.67 -1.46 -4.23
CA ALA A 144 -2.43 -2.39 -5.05
C ALA A 144 -2.87 -1.73 -6.36
N ILE A 145 -3.36 -0.49 -6.32
CA ILE A 145 -3.73 0.27 -7.52
C ILE A 145 -2.50 0.54 -8.39
N THR A 146 -1.37 0.91 -7.77
CA THR A 146 -0.07 1.07 -8.44
C THR A 146 0.35 -0.22 -9.14
N SER A 147 0.16 -1.37 -8.48
CA SER A 147 0.53 -2.67 -9.02
C SER A 147 -0.33 -3.08 -10.24
N TYR A 148 -1.62 -2.69 -10.29
CA TYR A 148 -2.43 -2.87 -11.50
C TYR A 148 -1.91 -2.02 -12.65
N ALA A 149 -1.55 -0.75 -12.39
CA ALA A 149 -0.96 0.12 -13.40
C ALA A 149 0.34 -0.48 -13.94
N LEU A 150 1.21 -0.95 -13.05
CA LEU A 150 2.48 -1.62 -13.41
C LEU A 150 2.22 -2.90 -14.23
N ALA A 151 1.35 -3.79 -13.77
CA ALA A 151 1.08 -5.07 -14.43
C ALA A 151 0.41 -4.91 -15.80
N SER A 152 -0.38 -3.85 -16.01
CA SER A 152 -1.02 -3.56 -17.30
C SER A 152 -0.09 -2.92 -18.31
N THR A 153 0.94 -2.19 -17.86
CA THR A 153 1.88 -1.47 -18.75
C THR A 153 3.20 -2.21 -18.96
N HIS A 154 3.64 -3.01 -17.98
CA HIS A 154 4.89 -3.77 -17.98
C HIS A 154 4.69 -5.24 -17.59
N PRO A 155 3.80 -5.99 -18.29
CA PRO A 155 3.51 -7.39 -17.95
C PRO A 155 4.74 -8.30 -18.08
N GLU A 156 5.74 -7.90 -18.88
CA GLU A 156 6.99 -8.62 -19.06
C GLU A 156 7.84 -8.70 -17.78
N LEU A 157 7.70 -7.72 -16.88
CA LEU A 157 8.45 -7.67 -15.64
C LEU A 157 7.86 -8.58 -14.54
N LEU A 158 6.58 -8.93 -14.63
CA LEU A 158 5.89 -9.64 -13.57
C LEU A 158 5.85 -11.15 -13.79
N GLN A 159 5.99 -11.90 -12.70
CA GLN A 159 5.69 -13.31 -12.64
C GLN A 159 4.32 -13.57 -12.01
N ARG A 160 4.01 -12.91 -10.88
CA ARG A 160 2.73 -12.93 -10.15
C ARG A 160 2.42 -11.57 -9.55
N LEU A 161 1.14 -11.36 -9.24
CA LEU A 161 0.65 -10.17 -8.58
C LEU A 161 -0.23 -10.54 -7.39
N VAL A 162 0.02 -9.94 -6.24
CA VAL A 162 -0.88 -9.91 -5.07
C VAL A 162 -1.34 -8.48 -4.86
N ALA A 163 -2.65 -8.25 -4.85
CA ALA A 163 -3.23 -6.92 -4.66
C ALA A 163 -4.21 -6.94 -3.49
N ILE A 164 -3.89 -6.20 -2.44
CA ILE A 164 -4.63 -6.20 -1.18
C ILE A 164 -5.34 -4.86 -1.00
N GLY A 165 -6.68 -4.86 -0.92
CA GLY A 165 -7.46 -3.70 -0.50
C GLY A 165 -7.39 -2.48 -1.45
N GLY A 166 -7.15 -2.67 -2.74
CA GLY A 166 -7.12 -1.58 -3.73
C GLY A 166 -8.20 -1.76 -4.80
N PRO A 167 -9.15 -0.84 -4.93
CA PRO A 167 -10.12 -0.87 -6.02
C PRO A 167 -9.50 -0.34 -7.32
N ARG A 168 -10.19 -0.50 -8.44
CA ARG A 168 -9.68 -0.05 -9.76
C ARG A 168 -10.01 1.41 -10.08
N LYS A 169 -11.09 1.97 -9.52
CA LYS A 169 -11.56 3.33 -9.82
C LYS A 169 -12.28 3.97 -8.64
N PHE A 170 -12.40 5.30 -8.66
CA PHE A 170 -13.05 6.08 -7.61
C PHE A 170 -14.45 5.57 -7.24
N ALA A 171 -15.27 5.21 -8.23
CA ALA A 171 -16.63 4.73 -7.99
C ALA A 171 -16.72 3.36 -7.30
N ASP A 172 -15.61 2.62 -7.21
CA ASP A 172 -15.56 1.32 -6.54
C ASP A 172 -15.24 1.45 -5.03
N TRP A 173 -14.78 2.63 -4.57
CA TRP A 173 -14.69 2.92 -3.14
C TRP A 173 -16.05 2.89 -2.48
N SER A 174 -16.12 2.64 -1.18
CA SER A 174 -17.35 2.76 -0.42
C SER A 174 -17.88 4.19 -0.46
N PRO A 175 -19.20 4.41 -0.33
CA PRO A 175 -19.76 5.77 -0.31
C PRO A 175 -19.15 6.67 0.75
N SER A 176 -18.81 6.11 1.93
CA SER A 176 -18.16 6.86 3.02
C SER A 176 -16.72 7.25 2.65
N ALA A 177 -15.96 6.37 2.00
CA ALA A 177 -14.60 6.66 1.52
C ALA A 177 -14.63 7.74 0.43
N GLN A 178 -15.58 7.66 -0.51
CA GLN A 178 -15.75 8.69 -1.55
C GLN A 178 -16.05 10.07 -0.95
N GLU A 179 -16.88 10.13 0.10
CA GLU A 179 -17.20 11.35 0.81
C GLU A 179 -15.97 11.89 1.57
N GLU A 180 -15.23 11.01 2.24
CA GLU A 180 -14.00 11.34 2.96
C GLU A 180 -12.96 11.94 2.00
N PHE A 181 -12.65 11.28 0.89
CA PHE A 181 -11.64 11.75 -0.07
C PHE A 181 -11.98 13.08 -0.74
N LYS A 182 -13.28 13.36 -0.94
CA LYS A 182 -13.73 14.66 -1.49
C LYS A 182 -13.62 15.81 -0.49
N ASN A 183 -13.76 15.52 0.79
CA ASN A 183 -13.88 16.54 1.84
C ASN A 183 -12.64 16.64 2.74
N SER A 184 -11.71 15.69 2.66
CA SER A 184 -10.47 15.67 3.43
C SER A 184 -9.59 16.88 3.13
N LYS A 185 -9.02 17.45 4.18
CA LYS A 185 -8.07 18.56 4.10
C LYS A 185 -6.76 18.15 4.73
N PRO A 186 -5.61 18.61 4.22
CA PRO A 186 -4.31 18.32 4.80
C PRO A 186 -4.22 18.64 6.31
N SER A 187 -4.88 19.72 6.74
CA SER A 187 -4.95 20.14 8.14
C SER A 187 -5.71 19.17 9.05
N ASP A 188 -6.58 18.31 8.51
CA ASP A 188 -7.35 17.37 9.31
C ASP A 188 -6.44 16.29 9.90
N VAL A 189 -5.51 15.77 9.11
CA VAL A 189 -4.51 14.79 9.57
C VAL A 189 -3.57 15.39 10.62
N GLU A 190 -3.12 16.64 10.45
CA GLU A 190 -2.28 17.33 11.44
C GLU A 190 -3.03 17.53 12.77
N ARG A 191 -4.33 17.87 12.71
CA ARG A 191 -5.17 18.05 13.90
C ARG A 191 -5.44 16.72 14.61
N ASP A 192 -5.80 15.68 13.84
CA ASP A 192 -6.36 14.44 14.39
C ASP A 192 -5.26 13.41 14.73
N SER A 193 -4.09 13.53 14.11
CA SER A 193 -2.96 12.60 14.30
C SER A 193 -1.60 13.32 14.37
N PRO A 194 -1.39 14.29 15.27
CA PRO A 194 -0.19 15.13 15.28
C PRO A 194 1.09 14.34 15.54
N GLN A 195 1.04 13.27 16.34
CA GLN A 195 2.20 12.42 16.62
C GLN A 195 2.63 11.63 15.39
N PHE A 196 1.66 11.06 14.66
CA PHE A 196 1.90 10.41 13.39
C PHE A 196 2.57 11.36 12.39
N VAL A 197 2.01 12.55 12.20
CA VAL A 197 2.58 13.58 11.32
C VAL A 197 4.02 13.92 11.71
N ALA A 198 4.28 14.12 13.01
CA ALA A 198 5.62 14.41 13.50
C ALA A 198 6.62 13.28 13.20
N GLN A 199 6.20 12.01 13.32
CA GLN A 199 7.03 10.85 12.96
C GLN A 199 7.30 10.78 11.46
N ARG A 200 6.29 11.00 10.62
CA ARG A 200 6.46 10.99 9.16
C ARG A 200 7.36 12.13 8.67
N LYS A 201 7.17 13.35 9.19
CA LYS A 201 8.03 14.49 8.87
C LYS A 201 9.52 14.24 9.23
N LYS A 202 9.82 13.46 10.26
CA LYS A 202 11.22 13.09 10.60
C LYS A 202 11.88 12.20 9.53
N LEU A 203 11.12 11.44 8.78
CA LEU A 203 11.62 10.56 7.72
C LEU A 203 11.75 11.30 6.38
N MET A 204 10.85 12.25 6.13
CA MET A 204 10.76 12.95 4.85
C MET A 204 12.00 13.79 4.55
N PRO A 205 12.59 13.70 3.33
CA PRO A 205 13.64 14.61 2.89
C PRO A 205 13.19 16.07 2.80
N GLN A 206 11.88 16.32 2.54
CA GLN A 206 11.28 17.65 2.44
C GLN A 206 10.11 17.80 3.42
N PRO A 207 10.32 17.86 4.76
CA PRO A 207 9.24 17.87 5.76
C PRO A 207 8.34 19.12 5.67
N ASP A 208 8.87 20.25 5.18
CA ASP A 208 8.11 21.49 4.99
C ASP A 208 7.06 21.37 3.87
N ARG A 209 7.19 20.37 2.99
CA ARG A 209 6.24 20.08 1.92
C ARG A 209 5.14 19.09 2.32
N TRP A 210 4.95 18.84 3.62
CA TRP A 210 3.93 17.91 4.13
C TRP A 210 2.50 18.27 3.67
N ILE A 211 2.15 19.55 3.68
CA ILE A 211 0.83 20.00 3.20
C ILE A 211 0.66 19.69 1.71
N GLU A 212 1.64 20.03 0.89
CA GLU A 212 1.64 19.74 -0.55
C GLU A 212 1.56 18.24 -0.83
N PHE A 213 2.25 17.41 -0.06
CA PHE A 213 2.17 15.95 -0.15
C PHE A 213 0.73 15.47 0.06
N ASN A 214 0.04 15.96 1.10
CA ASN A 214 -1.35 15.59 1.38
C ASN A 214 -2.32 16.08 0.30
N GLU A 215 -2.12 17.30 -0.21
CA GLU A 215 -2.93 17.85 -1.32
C GLU A 215 -2.81 17.01 -2.58
N ARG A 216 -1.61 16.52 -2.90
CA ARG A 216 -1.36 15.64 -4.04
C ARG A 216 -2.01 14.27 -3.85
N LEU A 217 -1.99 13.70 -2.64
CA LEU A 217 -2.69 12.45 -2.33
C LEU A 217 -4.20 12.62 -2.43
N ASN A 218 -4.77 13.68 -1.84
CA ASN A 218 -6.20 13.95 -1.92
C ASN A 218 -6.66 14.12 -3.38
N THR A 219 -5.84 14.78 -4.21
CA THR A 219 -6.10 14.93 -5.65
C THR A 219 -6.06 13.57 -6.37
N LEU A 220 -5.12 12.71 -6.01
CA LEU A 220 -5.00 11.36 -6.56
C LEU A 220 -6.24 10.51 -6.20
N TRP A 221 -6.65 10.51 -4.94
CA TRP A 221 -7.77 9.69 -4.45
C TRP A 221 -9.12 10.16 -4.98
N ALA A 222 -9.32 11.48 -5.11
CA ALA A 222 -10.53 12.04 -5.71
C ALA A 222 -10.57 11.90 -7.24
N GLY A 223 -9.52 11.38 -7.86
CA GLY A 223 -9.43 11.20 -9.31
C GLY A 223 -10.51 10.24 -9.86
N PRO A 224 -11.01 10.50 -11.07
CA PRO A 224 -12.18 9.78 -11.60
C PRO A 224 -11.91 8.31 -11.93
N VAL A 225 -10.73 8.00 -12.45
CA VAL A 225 -10.34 6.66 -12.90
C VAL A 225 -8.90 6.40 -12.52
N ASN A 226 -8.66 5.34 -11.77
CA ASN A 226 -7.31 4.92 -11.39
C ASN A 226 -6.73 3.92 -12.41
N VAL A 227 -7.51 2.84 -12.73
CA VAL A 227 -7.15 1.82 -13.71
C VAL A 227 -8.41 1.41 -14.47
N THR A 228 -8.35 1.35 -15.80
CA THR A 228 -9.53 0.98 -16.61
C THR A 228 -9.82 -0.51 -16.59
N ASP A 229 -11.05 -0.89 -16.95
CA ASP A 229 -11.44 -2.30 -17.08
C ASP A 229 -10.59 -3.02 -18.13
N GLU A 230 -10.21 -2.33 -19.22
CA GLU A 230 -9.34 -2.86 -20.28
C GLU A 230 -7.94 -3.13 -19.75
N GLN A 231 -7.39 -2.22 -18.94
CA GLN A 231 -6.11 -2.42 -18.30
C GLN A 231 -6.14 -3.63 -17.37
N ILE A 232 -7.19 -3.81 -16.56
CA ILE A 232 -7.34 -5.00 -15.71
C ILE A 232 -7.41 -6.27 -16.57
N ARG A 233 -8.21 -6.30 -17.64
CA ARG A 233 -8.28 -7.46 -18.56
C ARG A 233 -6.97 -7.76 -19.29
N SER A 234 -6.08 -6.77 -19.40
CA SER A 234 -4.77 -6.94 -20.02
C SER A 234 -3.75 -7.64 -19.10
N ILE A 235 -4.00 -7.68 -17.77
CA ILE A 235 -3.14 -8.35 -16.81
C ILE A 235 -3.24 -9.88 -17.00
N LYS A 236 -2.21 -10.48 -17.59
CA LYS A 236 -2.18 -11.91 -17.94
C LYS A 236 -1.43 -12.77 -16.92
N VAL A 237 -0.77 -12.17 -15.96
CA VAL A 237 -0.09 -12.91 -14.90
C VAL A 237 -1.09 -13.42 -13.86
N PRO A 238 -0.82 -14.55 -13.19
CA PRO A 238 -1.61 -14.98 -12.05
C PRO A 238 -1.73 -13.86 -11.02
N THR A 239 -2.94 -13.54 -10.61
CA THR A 239 -3.23 -12.39 -9.74
C THR A 239 -4.15 -12.80 -8.59
N LEU A 240 -3.68 -12.61 -7.35
CA LEU A 240 -4.47 -12.78 -6.14
C LEU A 240 -5.00 -11.43 -5.68
N ILE A 241 -6.32 -11.30 -5.63
CA ILE A 241 -7.02 -10.17 -5.01
C ILE A 241 -7.36 -10.54 -3.58
N MET A 242 -7.02 -9.67 -2.61
CA MET A 242 -7.33 -9.90 -1.20
C MET A 242 -8.00 -8.67 -0.58
N MET A 243 -8.89 -8.89 0.39
CA MET A 243 -9.47 -7.83 1.22
C MET A 243 -10.02 -8.40 2.54
N GLY A 244 -10.27 -7.55 3.53
CA GLY A 244 -11.08 -7.90 4.69
C GLY A 244 -12.58 -7.77 4.39
N ASP A 245 -13.41 -8.62 5.00
CA ASP A 245 -14.87 -8.56 4.82
C ASP A 245 -15.53 -7.36 5.52
N HIS A 246 -14.82 -6.69 6.43
CA HIS A 246 -15.20 -5.46 7.12
C HIS A 246 -14.36 -4.26 6.68
N ASP A 247 -13.78 -4.30 5.48
CA ASP A 247 -13.00 -3.17 4.93
C ASP A 247 -13.92 -1.94 4.75
N PRO A 248 -13.67 -0.81 5.44
CA PRO A 248 -14.53 0.36 5.36
C PRO A 248 -14.38 1.12 4.03
N TYR A 249 -13.27 0.90 3.32
CA TYR A 249 -12.97 1.59 2.06
C TYR A 249 -13.46 0.79 0.86
N ASN A 250 -13.25 -0.52 0.85
CA ASN A 250 -13.57 -1.37 -0.29
C ASN A 250 -14.92 -2.06 -0.15
N GLN A 251 -15.62 -2.22 -1.25
CA GLN A 251 -16.89 -2.93 -1.33
C GLN A 251 -16.68 -4.34 -1.89
N ILE A 252 -17.10 -5.39 -1.16
CA ILE A 252 -17.00 -6.78 -1.61
C ILE A 252 -17.51 -6.97 -3.04
N PRO A 253 -18.72 -6.47 -3.44
CA PRO A 253 -19.19 -6.63 -4.81
C PRO A 253 -18.25 -6.04 -5.85
N LYS A 254 -17.59 -4.91 -5.55
CA LYS A 254 -16.66 -4.25 -6.46
C LYS A 254 -15.34 -5.01 -6.59
N MET A 255 -14.87 -5.64 -5.53
CA MET A 255 -13.70 -6.50 -5.57
C MET A 255 -13.99 -7.82 -6.30
N VAL A 256 -15.22 -8.34 -6.22
CA VAL A 256 -15.67 -9.46 -7.04
C VAL A 256 -15.75 -9.08 -8.52
N GLU A 257 -16.28 -7.90 -8.87
CA GLU A 257 -16.26 -7.38 -10.24
C GLU A 257 -14.82 -7.26 -10.78
N LEU A 258 -13.89 -6.74 -9.96
CA LEU A 258 -12.48 -6.63 -10.32
C LEU A 258 -11.85 -8.03 -10.58
N PHE A 259 -12.07 -8.97 -9.66
CA PHE A 259 -11.62 -10.36 -9.82
C PHE A 259 -12.12 -10.99 -11.12
N GLN A 260 -13.39 -10.77 -11.49
CA GLN A 260 -14.00 -11.32 -12.71
C GLN A 260 -13.43 -10.74 -14.00
N LEU A 261 -12.78 -9.58 -13.96
CA LEU A 261 -12.08 -9.00 -15.12
C LEU A 261 -10.70 -9.66 -15.36
N LEU A 262 -10.09 -10.24 -14.33
CA LEU A 262 -8.75 -10.82 -14.40
C LEU A 262 -8.78 -12.19 -15.09
N PRO A 263 -8.00 -12.41 -16.17
CA PRO A 263 -7.98 -13.70 -16.86
C PRO A 263 -7.45 -14.86 -16.01
N GLN A 264 -6.57 -14.59 -15.04
CA GLN A 264 -5.98 -15.56 -14.13
C GLN A 264 -6.10 -15.05 -12.68
N GLY A 265 -7.32 -14.63 -12.31
CA GLY A 265 -7.62 -14.09 -10.98
C GLY A 265 -7.87 -15.19 -9.95
N GLU A 266 -7.40 -14.97 -8.72
CA GLU A 266 -7.83 -15.66 -7.50
C GLU A 266 -8.36 -14.62 -6.51
N LEU A 267 -9.30 -15.00 -5.63
CA LEU A 267 -9.93 -14.07 -4.69
C LEU A 267 -9.89 -14.64 -3.28
N ALA A 268 -9.39 -13.87 -2.33
CA ALA A 268 -9.41 -14.16 -0.91
C ALA A 268 -10.09 -13.04 -0.11
N ILE A 269 -11.17 -13.35 0.57
CA ILE A 269 -11.84 -12.44 1.51
C ILE A 269 -11.55 -12.93 2.92
N ILE A 270 -10.89 -12.08 3.72
CA ILE A 270 -10.39 -12.43 5.05
C ILE A 270 -11.47 -12.09 6.09
N PRO A 271 -12.07 -13.10 6.73
CA PRO A 271 -13.22 -12.89 7.62
C PRO A 271 -12.83 -12.17 8.90
N GLY A 272 -13.66 -11.19 9.30
CA GLY A 272 -13.50 -10.42 10.53
C GLY A 272 -12.35 -9.39 10.47
N CYS A 273 -11.87 -9.04 9.28
CA CYS A 273 -10.80 -8.06 9.11
C CYS A 273 -11.29 -6.80 8.40
N GLY A 274 -10.74 -5.65 8.81
CA GLY A 274 -10.89 -4.38 8.13
C GLY A 274 -9.91 -4.22 6.96
N HIS A 275 -9.49 -2.98 6.71
CA HIS A 275 -8.62 -2.64 5.57
C HIS A 275 -7.23 -3.28 5.68
N VAL A 276 -6.60 -3.23 6.84
CA VAL A 276 -5.23 -3.73 7.07
C VAL A 276 -5.27 -5.21 7.48
N VAL A 277 -5.45 -6.10 6.51
CA VAL A 277 -5.56 -7.55 6.77
C VAL A 277 -4.26 -8.16 7.30
N LEU A 278 -3.11 -7.54 6.97
CA LEU A 278 -1.79 -7.97 7.45
C LEU A 278 -1.66 -7.84 8.96
N ASP A 279 -2.24 -6.79 9.56
CA ASP A 279 -2.23 -6.60 11.01
C ASP A 279 -3.33 -7.42 11.71
N CYS A 280 -4.48 -7.55 11.07
CA CYS A 280 -5.64 -8.24 11.63
C CYS A 280 -5.41 -9.74 11.78
N LYS A 281 -4.98 -10.42 10.73
CA LYS A 281 -4.69 -11.86 10.68
C LYS A 281 -3.38 -12.13 9.94
N GLY A 282 -2.31 -11.45 10.36
CA GLY A 282 -1.00 -11.49 9.71
C GLY A 282 -0.53 -12.89 9.35
N PRO A 283 -0.40 -13.84 10.29
CA PRO A 283 0.07 -15.19 9.98
C PRO A 283 -0.77 -15.92 8.93
N PHE A 284 -2.11 -15.79 9.00
CA PHE A 284 -3.01 -16.38 8.00
C PHE A 284 -2.85 -15.71 6.63
N THR A 285 -2.79 -14.38 6.60
CA THR A 285 -2.65 -13.62 5.36
C THR A 285 -1.30 -13.89 4.71
N ILE A 286 -0.21 -13.92 5.50
CA ILE A 286 1.14 -14.24 5.02
C ILE A 286 1.17 -15.65 4.42
N SER A 287 0.62 -16.66 5.10
CA SER A 287 0.56 -18.03 4.58
C SER A 287 -0.22 -18.13 3.27
N ALA A 288 -1.33 -17.38 3.13
CA ALA A 288 -2.08 -17.33 1.87
C ALA A 288 -1.28 -16.69 0.73
N VAL A 289 -0.55 -15.61 1.03
CA VAL A 289 0.37 -14.96 0.08
C VAL A 289 1.49 -15.92 -0.34
N GLU A 290 2.16 -16.58 0.61
CA GLU A 290 3.22 -17.55 0.33
C GLU A 290 2.71 -18.69 -0.56
N ALA A 291 1.59 -19.29 -0.17
CA ALA A 291 0.98 -20.39 -0.93
C ALA A 291 0.67 -20.00 -2.38
N PHE A 292 0.23 -18.75 -2.61
CA PHE A 292 -0.01 -18.22 -3.95
C PHE A 292 1.31 -17.96 -4.72
N LEU A 293 2.30 -17.35 -4.08
CA LEU A 293 3.57 -17.01 -4.71
C LEU A 293 4.41 -18.26 -5.07
N ASP A 294 4.25 -19.36 -4.31
CA ASP A 294 5.00 -20.61 -4.49
C ASP A 294 4.29 -21.64 -5.39
N GLN A 295 3.10 -21.30 -5.92
CA GLN A 295 2.41 -22.17 -6.88
C GLN A 295 3.33 -22.47 -8.08
N GLN A 296 3.47 -23.75 -8.43
CA GLN A 296 4.15 -24.12 -9.66
C GLN A 296 3.33 -23.64 -10.87
N LYS A 297 4.03 -23.20 -11.94
CA LYS A 297 3.34 -22.88 -13.20
C LYS A 297 2.63 -24.14 -13.68
N LYS A 298 1.31 -24.04 -13.80
CA LYS A 298 0.49 -25.09 -14.44
C LYS A 298 0.75 -25.14 -15.93
#